data_e1d9a03044e74d737517f08b6960e4b5
#
_entry.id   e1d9a03044e74d737517f08b6960e4b5
#
_cell.length_a   1.000
_cell.length_b   1.000
_cell.length_c   1.000
_cell.angle_alpha   90.00
_cell.angle_beta   90.00
_cell.angle_gamma   90.00
#
_symmetry.space_group_name_H-M   'P 1'
#
loop_
_entity.id
_entity.type
_entity.pdbx_description
1 polymer ?
#
loop_
_entity_poly.entity_id
_entity_poly.type
_entity_poly.pdbx_seq_one_letter_code
_entity_poly.pdbx_strand_id
1 'polypeptide(L)'
;LEDNAYLAKKQDNVSKEDADVKSLVDYLKYFNEESAEAGISLGRMNDTDIQKSLEADKQEIEKQDITYPFSGAYIRSENEEQLSKLVKDEKLKIFSDVRTICKAYDEEQPVFSWMTDWITTQAITMNGYQYTYKDDFRLKSIQTALGYSNVQADIYRAIWPQKRKDEWEVISEKLASNISTYWNPFSVFEKTTITESDTRVRRFLNESVTSDRKADQISIKVENFNEDAWMMLRTHGEKIESMKNGSWEKIEDDAYLLHLTSSQATVTLKSDTELYYSKK
;
A
#
# COMPACT_ATOMS: atom_id res chain seq x y z
N LEU A 1 -4.42 5.10 15.92
CA LEU A 1 -5.23 5.39 17.12
C LEU A 1 -6.63 4.86 16.87
N GLU A 2 -6.97 3.68 17.42
CA GLU A 2 -8.28 3.04 17.19
C GLU A 2 -9.42 3.70 17.98
N ASP A 3 -9.08 4.43 19.01
CA ASP A 3 -10.02 5.19 19.83
C ASP A 3 -9.48 6.61 20.00
N ASN A 4 -9.75 7.44 19.01
CA ASN A 4 -9.52 8.88 19.09
C ASN A 4 -10.19 9.48 20.35
N ALA A 5 -11.18 8.77 20.87
CA ALA A 5 -11.83 9.06 22.12
C ALA A 5 -10.95 8.85 23.37
N TYR A 6 -9.80 8.14 23.27
CA TYR A 6 -8.96 7.95 24.45
C TYR A 6 -8.28 9.26 24.87
N LEU A 7 -7.72 9.99 23.92
CA LEU A 7 -7.14 11.31 24.18
C LEU A 7 -8.24 12.34 24.47
N ALA A 8 -9.35 12.30 23.73
CA ALA A 8 -10.47 13.23 23.92
C ALA A 8 -11.26 13.02 25.22
N LYS A 9 -11.34 11.81 25.75
CA LYS A 9 -12.03 11.53 27.04
C LYS A 9 -11.27 12.01 28.27
N LYS A 10 -9.98 12.29 28.14
CA LYS A 10 -9.15 12.81 29.25
C LYS A 10 -8.99 14.34 29.21
N GLN A 11 -9.89 15.06 28.52
CA GLN A 11 -9.75 16.47 28.17
C GLN A 11 -9.38 17.45 29.29
N ASP A 12 -9.68 17.16 30.55
CA ASP A 12 -9.51 18.14 31.61
C ASP A 12 -8.22 18.02 32.42
N ASN A 13 -7.45 16.93 32.31
CA ASN A 13 -6.27 16.69 33.14
C ASN A 13 -5.14 15.89 32.50
N VAL A 14 -5.02 15.83 31.20
CA VAL A 14 -3.91 15.13 30.55
C VAL A 14 -2.66 16.00 30.59
N SER A 15 -1.62 15.56 31.27
CA SER A 15 -0.31 16.22 31.28
C SER A 15 0.71 15.39 30.49
N LYS A 16 1.79 16.05 30.01
CA LYS A 16 2.93 15.34 29.40
C LYS A 16 3.60 14.33 30.32
N GLU A 17 3.34 14.43 31.61
CA GLU A 17 3.86 13.55 32.65
C GLU A 17 2.94 12.35 32.92
N ASP A 18 1.74 12.33 32.37
CA ASP A 18 0.84 11.17 32.46
C ASP A 18 1.52 9.96 31.83
N ALA A 19 1.59 8.85 32.56
CA ALA A 19 2.32 7.66 32.13
C ALA A 19 1.80 7.11 30.79
N ASP A 20 0.51 7.20 30.54
CA ASP A 20 -0.10 6.71 29.30
C ASP A 20 0.26 7.60 28.10
N VAL A 21 0.26 8.93 28.30
CA VAL A 21 0.66 9.90 27.27
C VAL A 21 2.14 9.80 26.99
N LYS A 22 2.96 9.68 28.02
CA LYS A 22 4.40 9.48 27.88
C LYS A 22 4.71 8.20 27.10
N SER A 23 4.04 7.10 27.42
CA SER A 23 4.19 5.85 26.66
C SER A 23 3.81 6.01 25.20
N LEU A 24 2.71 6.72 24.89
CA LEU A 24 2.32 7.00 23.50
C LEU A 24 3.38 7.82 22.76
N VAL A 25 3.92 8.87 23.40
CA VAL A 25 4.99 9.69 22.81
C VAL A 25 6.24 8.86 22.55
N ASP A 26 6.64 8.00 23.49
CA ASP A 26 7.81 7.13 23.35
C ASP A 26 7.60 6.11 22.23
N TYR A 27 6.41 5.52 22.07
CA TYR A 27 6.07 4.65 20.96
C TYR A 27 6.11 5.38 19.60
N LEU A 28 5.57 6.57 19.53
CA LEU A 28 5.60 7.35 18.27
C LEU A 28 7.03 7.72 17.87
N LYS A 29 7.89 8.06 18.81
CA LYS A 29 9.32 8.28 18.56
C LYS A 29 10.01 7.02 18.07
N TYR A 30 9.79 5.89 18.74
CA TYR A 30 10.33 4.61 18.33
C TYR A 30 9.92 4.25 16.90
N PHE A 31 8.64 4.36 16.56
CA PHE A 31 8.17 4.08 15.21
C PHE A 31 8.79 4.99 14.16
N ASN A 32 9.00 6.26 14.48
CA ASN A 32 9.67 7.19 13.58
C ASN A 32 11.15 6.81 13.35
N GLU A 33 11.85 6.39 14.38
CA GLU A 33 13.24 5.89 14.29
C GLU A 33 13.35 4.61 13.46
N GLU A 34 12.37 3.72 13.55
CA GLU A 34 12.29 2.47 12.77
C GLU A 34 11.70 2.64 11.36
N SER A 35 11.52 3.87 10.90
CA SER A 35 10.92 4.19 9.59
C SER A 35 9.49 3.63 9.43
N ALA A 36 8.78 3.46 10.53
CA ALA A 36 7.36 3.13 10.49
C ALA A 36 6.53 4.41 10.39
N GLU A 37 5.33 4.28 9.89
CA GLU A 37 4.40 5.40 9.71
C GLU A 37 3.16 5.23 10.57
N ALA A 38 2.66 6.32 11.14
CA ALA A 38 1.37 6.35 11.81
C ALA A 38 0.24 6.69 10.84
N GLY A 39 -0.93 6.13 11.08
CA GLY A 39 -2.15 6.44 10.37
C GLY A 39 -3.30 6.72 11.32
N ILE A 40 -4.41 7.21 10.77
CA ILE A 40 -5.63 7.51 11.51
C ILE A 40 -6.61 6.36 11.30
N SER A 41 -7.18 5.83 12.39
CA SER A 41 -8.25 4.84 12.31
C SER A 41 -9.63 5.51 12.45
N LEU A 42 -10.50 5.31 11.47
CA LEU A 42 -11.86 5.87 11.43
C LEU A 42 -12.95 4.80 11.72
N GLY A 43 -12.56 3.67 12.30
CA GLY A 43 -13.34 2.44 12.29
C GLY A 43 -14.62 2.39 13.12
N ARG A 44 -14.85 3.27 14.10
CA ARG A 44 -15.95 3.11 15.08
C ARG A 44 -16.75 4.37 15.38
N MET A 45 -16.63 5.40 14.57
CA MET A 45 -17.26 6.69 14.86
C MET A 45 -18.61 6.86 14.18
N ASN A 46 -19.55 7.50 14.86
CA ASN A 46 -20.82 7.95 14.29
C ASN A 46 -20.64 9.22 13.46
N ASP A 47 -21.46 9.39 12.43
CA ASP A 47 -21.37 10.46 11.41
C ASP A 47 -21.18 11.89 11.95
N THR A 48 -21.87 12.20 13.04
CA THR A 48 -21.87 13.56 13.61
C THR A 48 -20.63 13.88 14.44
N ASP A 49 -19.91 12.86 14.89
CA ASP A 49 -18.84 13.00 15.86
C ASP A 49 -17.42 12.88 15.26
N ILE A 50 -17.28 12.32 14.03
CA ILE A 50 -15.97 12.06 13.45
C ILE A 50 -15.15 13.33 13.31
N GLN A 51 -15.69 14.39 12.71
CA GLN A 51 -14.96 15.63 12.55
C GLN A 51 -14.57 16.26 13.88
N LYS A 52 -15.51 16.32 14.83
CA LYS A 52 -15.26 16.88 16.17
C LYS A 52 -14.20 16.07 16.91
N SER A 53 -14.23 14.75 16.77
CA SER A 53 -13.23 13.88 17.38
C SER A 53 -11.85 14.06 16.74
N LEU A 54 -11.77 14.16 15.41
CA LEU A 54 -10.51 14.42 14.70
C LEU A 54 -9.91 15.78 15.09
N GLU A 55 -10.74 16.81 15.21
CA GLU A 55 -10.30 18.14 15.66
C GLU A 55 -9.80 18.12 17.10
N ALA A 56 -10.49 17.39 17.99
CA ALA A 56 -10.09 17.24 19.38
C ALA A 56 -8.79 16.43 19.52
N ASP A 57 -8.65 15.34 18.78
CA ASP A 57 -7.43 14.52 18.77
C ASP A 57 -6.24 15.33 18.24
N LYS A 58 -6.43 16.10 17.17
CA LYS A 58 -5.38 16.98 16.64
C LYS A 58 -4.94 18.01 17.67
N GLN A 59 -5.88 18.69 18.31
CA GLN A 59 -5.58 19.68 19.35
C GLN A 59 -4.83 19.05 20.52
N GLU A 60 -5.18 17.83 20.90
CA GLU A 60 -4.51 17.15 22.00
C GLU A 60 -3.08 16.71 21.62
N ILE A 61 -2.88 16.20 20.40
CA ILE A 61 -1.56 15.89 19.85
C ILE A 61 -0.67 17.13 19.83
N GLU A 62 -1.20 18.26 19.36
CA GLU A 62 -0.48 19.54 19.32
C GLU A 62 -0.10 20.06 20.71
N LYS A 63 -0.98 19.94 21.71
CA LYS A 63 -0.68 20.29 23.11
C LYS A 63 0.47 19.46 23.70
N GLN A 64 0.62 18.22 23.25
CA GLN A 64 1.68 17.32 23.73
C GLN A 64 3.00 17.50 22.96
N ASP A 65 3.10 18.47 22.03
CA ASP A 65 4.22 18.68 21.11
C ASP A 65 4.60 17.40 20.34
N ILE A 66 3.61 16.56 20.04
CA ILE A 66 3.80 15.36 19.23
C ILE A 66 3.80 15.80 17.76
N THR A 67 4.97 15.83 17.17
CA THR A 67 5.13 16.00 15.72
C THR A 67 5.34 14.64 15.08
N TYR A 68 4.30 14.08 14.54
CA TYR A 68 4.37 12.83 13.79
C TYR A 68 3.50 12.95 12.52
N PRO A 69 4.07 12.68 11.33
CA PRO A 69 3.31 12.71 10.10
C PRO A 69 2.33 11.53 10.06
N PHE A 70 1.07 11.82 9.76
CA PHE A 70 0.03 10.81 9.54
C PHE A 70 -0.13 10.59 8.04
N SER A 71 0.37 9.49 7.53
CA SER A 71 0.45 9.22 6.08
C SER A 71 -0.83 8.67 5.49
N GLY A 72 -1.63 7.98 6.29
CA GLY A 72 -2.83 7.32 5.83
C GLY A 72 -3.96 7.32 6.83
N ALA A 73 -5.15 7.00 6.36
CA ALA A 73 -6.33 6.72 7.16
C ALA A 73 -6.79 5.28 6.88
N TYR A 74 -7.08 4.54 7.95
CA TYR A 74 -7.69 3.22 7.87
C TYR A 74 -9.18 3.30 8.14
N ILE A 75 -9.98 2.68 7.28
CA ILE A 75 -11.41 2.53 7.50
C ILE A 75 -11.87 1.09 7.44
N ARG A 76 -12.90 0.79 8.22
CA ARG A 76 -13.70 -0.43 8.07
C ARG A 76 -14.79 -0.20 7.03
N SER A 77 -15.15 -1.24 6.30
CA SER A 77 -16.16 -1.22 5.24
C SER A 77 -17.52 -0.61 5.63
N GLU A 78 -17.86 -0.72 6.90
CA GLU A 78 -19.11 -0.17 7.47
C GLU A 78 -19.20 1.37 7.39
N ASN A 79 -18.10 2.05 7.15
CA ASN A 79 -17.99 3.51 7.20
C ASN A 79 -17.59 4.16 5.85
N GLU A 80 -17.69 3.43 4.74
CA GLU A 80 -17.26 3.96 3.43
C GLU A 80 -18.04 5.20 2.98
N GLU A 81 -19.34 5.25 3.23
CA GLU A 81 -20.19 6.40 2.88
C GLU A 81 -19.80 7.64 3.69
N GLN A 82 -19.57 7.46 4.97
CA GLN A 82 -19.13 8.53 5.89
C GLN A 82 -17.76 9.05 5.48
N LEU A 83 -16.86 8.17 5.14
CA LEU A 83 -15.55 8.55 4.67
C LEU A 83 -15.62 9.31 3.36
N SER A 84 -16.41 8.84 2.41
CA SER A 84 -16.61 9.54 1.12
C SER A 84 -17.07 10.98 1.35
N LYS A 85 -17.92 11.20 2.34
CA LYS A 85 -18.37 12.54 2.74
C LYS A 85 -17.24 13.35 3.37
N LEU A 86 -16.51 12.78 4.33
CA LEU A 86 -15.38 13.47 4.97
C LEU A 86 -14.29 13.86 3.97
N VAL A 87 -14.04 13.01 2.99
CA VAL A 87 -13.05 13.26 1.93
C VAL A 87 -13.54 14.33 0.97
N LYS A 88 -14.80 14.25 0.53
CA LYS A 88 -15.40 15.28 -0.35
C LYS A 88 -15.47 16.64 0.31
N ASP A 89 -15.79 16.69 1.60
CA ASP A 89 -15.84 17.91 2.39
C ASP A 89 -14.43 18.39 2.82
N GLU A 90 -13.36 17.72 2.34
CA GLU A 90 -11.96 18.04 2.66
C GLU A 90 -11.63 18.04 4.15
N LYS A 91 -12.43 17.33 4.97
CA LYS A 91 -12.27 17.32 6.42
C LYS A 91 -11.00 16.63 6.89
N LEU A 92 -10.47 15.69 6.10
CA LEU A 92 -9.19 15.03 6.37
C LEU A 92 -7.99 15.93 6.15
N LYS A 93 -8.15 17.09 5.49
CA LYS A 93 -7.06 18.07 5.37
C LYS A 93 -6.62 18.68 6.70
N ILE A 94 -7.35 18.42 7.77
CA ILE A 94 -6.94 18.75 9.14
C ILE A 94 -5.59 18.09 9.48
N PHE A 95 -5.32 16.91 8.90
CA PHE A 95 -4.04 16.22 8.94
C PHE A 95 -3.41 16.33 7.55
N SER A 96 -2.52 17.30 7.39
CA SER A 96 -1.94 17.67 6.08
C SER A 96 -1.23 16.51 5.37
N ASP A 97 -0.78 15.52 6.13
CA ASP A 97 -0.01 14.40 5.62
C ASP A 97 -0.86 13.20 5.19
N VAL A 98 -2.17 13.20 5.51
CA VAL A 98 -3.09 12.14 5.06
C VAL A 98 -3.36 12.29 3.57
N ARG A 99 -2.82 11.37 2.78
CA ARG A 99 -2.88 11.37 1.31
C ARG A 99 -3.58 10.16 0.74
N THR A 100 -3.71 9.09 1.51
CA THR A 100 -4.26 7.82 1.06
C THR A 100 -5.16 7.19 2.12
N ILE A 101 -6.06 6.34 1.68
CA ILE A 101 -7.00 5.64 2.52
C ILE A 101 -6.89 4.14 2.28
N CYS A 102 -6.55 3.41 3.36
CA CYS A 102 -6.58 1.96 3.34
C CYS A 102 -8.00 1.48 3.64
N LYS A 103 -8.61 0.75 2.72
CA LYS A 103 -9.97 0.21 2.84
C LYS A 103 -10.01 -1.30 2.70
N ALA A 104 -11.09 -1.92 3.16
CA ALA A 104 -11.31 -3.34 2.94
C ALA A 104 -11.29 -3.66 1.43
N TYR A 105 -10.80 -4.85 1.10
CA TYR A 105 -10.79 -5.33 -0.28
C TYR A 105 -12.23 -5.60 -0.77
N ASP A 106 -12.53 -5.09 -1.95
CA ASP A 106 -13.76 -5.34 -2.69
C ASP A 106 -13.39 -5.90 -4.07
N GLU A 107 -14.03 -7.00 -4.46
CA GLU A 107 -13.74 -7.69 -5.73
C GLU A 107 -14.18 -6.89 -6.95
N GLU A 108 -15.15 -5.99 -6.79
CA GLU A 108 -15.66 -5.13 -7.85
C GLU A 108 -14.87 -3.84 -8.01
N GLN A 109 -13.91 -3.57 -7.11
CA GLN A 109 -13.14 -2.35 -7.09
C GLN A 109 -11.66 -2.60 -7.40
N PRO A 110 -10.97 -1.66 -8.03
CA PRO A 110 -9.52 -1.73 -8.18
C PRO A 110 -8.82 -1.81 -6.83
N VAL A 111 -7.66 -2.50 -6.80
CA VAL A 111 -6.82 -2.61 -5.59
C VAL A 111 -6.35 -1.24 -5.10
N PHE A 112 -6.18 -0.31 -6.02
CA PHE A 112 -5.92 1.11 -5.73
C PHE A 112 -6.56 2.00 -6.80
N SER A 113 -6.95 3.21 -6.42
CA SER A 113 -7.60 4.17 -7.32
C SER A 113 -7.54 5.59 -6.76
N TRP A 114 -7.89 6.56 -7.57
CA TRP A 114 -8.25 7.88 -7.08
C TRP A 114 -9.62 7.84 -6.41
N MET A 115 -9.74 8.41 -5.23
CA MET A 115 -11.00 8.68 -4.56
C MET A 115 -11.46 10.11 -4.82
N THR A 116 -10.52 11.04 -4.81
CA THR A 116 -10.68 12.44 -5.21
C THR A 116 -9.44 12.87 -6.00
N ASP A 117 -9.36 14.13 -6.40
CA ASP A 117 -8.20 14.72 -7.06
C ASP A 117 -6.93 14.77 -6.18
N TRP A 118 -7.05 14.56 -4.88
CA TRP A 118 -5.95 14.63 -3.93
C TRP A 118 -5.78 13.40 -3.02
N ILE A 119 -6.79 12.55 -2.89
CA ILE A 119 -6.74 11.31 -2.08
C ILE A 119 -6.82 10.07 -2.96
N THR A 120 -5.93 9.11 -2.72
CA THR A 120 -5.98 7.78 -3.27
C THR A 120 -6.61 6.78 -2.32
N THR A 121 -7.03 5.62 -2.83
CA THR A 121 -7.41 4.45 -2.02
C THR A 121 -6.48 3.30 -2.27
N GLN A 122 -6.21 2.50 -1.24
CA GLN A 122 -5.42 1.29 -1.31
C GLN A 122 -6.16 0.17 -0.56
N ALA A 123 -6.43 -0.93 -1.23
CA ALA A 123 -7.18 -2.03 -0.64
C ALA A 123 -6.29 -2.87 0.28
N ILE A 124 -6.85 -3.32 1.41
CA ILE A 124 -6.23 -4.31 2.29
C ILE A 124 -6.51 -5.68 1.69
N THR A 125 -5.52 -6.26 1.05
CA THR A 125 -5.67 -7.49 0.27
C THR A 125 -5.63 -8.76 1.11
N MET A 126 -5.09 -8.68 2.33
CA MET A 126 -4.92 -9.83 3.21
C MET A 126 -4.99 -9.45 4.69
N ASN A 127 -5.57 -10.34 5.50
CA ASN A 127 -5.39 -10.32 6.95
C ASN A 127 -4.09 -11.06 7.31
N GLY A 128 -3.25 -10.47 8.18
CA GLY A 128 -1.92 -10.98 8.48
C GLY A 128 -1.87 -12.33 9.16
N TYR A 129 -2.90 -12.72 9.90
CA TYR A 129 -2.96 -13.99 10.64
C TYR A 129 -4.28 -14.77 10.49
N GLN A 130 -5.17 -14.31 9.63
CA GLN A 130 -6.41 -15.02 9.29
C GLN A 130 -6.59 -14.96 7.78
N TYR A 131 -6.76 -16.12 7.16
CA TYR A 131 -7.05 -16.19 5.73
C TYR A 131 -7.97 -17.38 5.43
N THR A 132 -8.72 -17.25 4.36
CA THR A 132 -9.56 -18.29 3.77
C THR A 132 -8.92 -18.79 2.46
N TYR A 133 -9.44 -19.88 1.90
CA TYR A 133 -9.01 -20.33 0.58
C TYR A 133 -9.21 -19.25 -0.51
N LYS A 134 -10.23 -18.43 -0.38
CA LYS A 134 -10.50 -17.32 -1.28
C LYS A 134 -9.42 -16.24 -1.19
N ASP A 135 -8.96 -15.94 0.03
CA ASP A 135 -7.87 -14.99 0.26
C ASP A 135 -6.54 -15.50 -0.32
N ASP A 136 -6.27 -16.81 -0.19
CA ASP A 136 -5.10 -17.45 -0.78
C ASP A 136 -5.08 -17.30 -2.30
N PHE A 137 -6.19 -17.63 -2.96
CA PHE A 137 -6.31 -17.51 -4.40
C PHE A 137 -6.14 -16.05 -4.86
N ARG A 138 -6.81 -15.12 -4.19
CA ARG A 138 -6.73 -13.68 -4.50
C ARG A 138 -5.30 -13.17 -4.37
N LEU A 139 -4.64 -13.45 -3.25
CA LEU A 139 -3.31 -12.94 -2.98
C LEU A 139 -2.29 -13.49 -3.98
N LYS A 140 -2.33 -14.79 -4.26
CA LYS A 140 -1.48 -15.40 -5.27
C LYS A 140 -1.71 -14.83 -6.67
N SER A 141 -2.97 -14.56 -7.02
CA SER A 141 -3.31 -13.92 -8.30
C SER A 141 -2.72 -12.51 -8.41
N ILE A 142 -2.83 -11.71 -7.35
CA ILE A 142 -2.24 -10.36 -7.28
C ILE A 142 -0.71 -10.45 -7.42
N GLN A 143 -0.09 -11.36 -6.69
CA GLN A 143 1.36 -11.55 -6.72
C GLN A 143 1.85 -12.02 -8.09
N THR A 144 1.15 -12.96 -8.71
CA THR A 144 1.48 -13.45 -10.06
C THR A 144 1.38 -12.34 -11.12
N ALA A 145 0.46 -11.40 -10.92
CA ALA A 145 0.34 -10.23 -11.77
C ALA A 145 1.33 -9.11 -11.42
N LEU A 146 2.27 -9.33 -10.49
CA LEU A 146 3.20 -8.33 -9.95
C LEU A 146 2.47 -7.09 -9.38
N GLY A 147 1.29 -7.34 -8.82
CA GLY A 147 0.42 -6.30 -8.31
C GLY A 147 0.73 -5.89 -6.88
N TYR A 148 0.02 -4.87 -6.42
CA TYR A 148 0.11 -4.33 -5.08
C TYR A 148 -0.50 -5.27 -4.04
N SER A 149 0.17 -5.44 -2.91
CA SER A 149 -0.33 -6.21 -1.76
C SER A 149 -0.22 -5.40 -0.47
N ASN A 150 -1.34 -5.26 0.23
CA ASN A 150 -1.42 -4.61 1.54
C ASN A 150 -1.96 -5.60 2.56
N VAL A 151 -1.29 -5.69 3.71
CA VAL A 151 -1.58 -6.68 4.74
C VAL A 151 -1.90 -5.97 6.04
N GLN A 152 -3.05 -6.30 6.61
CA GLN A 152 -3.46 -5.81 7.92
C GLN A 152 -3.19 -6.86 9.01
N ALA A 153 -2.59 -6.44 10.10
CA ALA A 153 -2.53 -7.20 11.35
C ALA A 153 -3.24 -6.43 12.47
N ASP A 154 -4.29 -7.03 13.04
CA ASP A 154 -5.05 -6.44 14.14
C ASP A 154 -4.36 -6.75 15.48
N ILE A 155 -3.46 -5.87 15.91
CA ILE A 155 -2.69 -6.00 17.14
C ILE A 155 -3.59 -5.94 18.38
N TYR A 156 -4.76 -5.31 18.29
CA TYR A 156 -5.71 -5.24 19.42
C TYR A 156 -6.10 -6.63 19.91
N ARG A 157 -6.26 -7.60 19.02
CA ARG A 157 -6.56 -8.98 19.40
C ARG A 157 -5.41 -9.65 20.14
N ALA A 158 -4.17 -9.30 19.86
CA ALA A 158 -3.00 -9.82 20.57
C ALA A 158 -2.89 -9.25 21.98
N ILE A 159 -3.26 -7.99 22.17
CA ILE A 159 -3.23 -7.30 23.48
C ILE A 159 -4.42 -7.71 24.35
N TRP A 160 -5.59 -7.90 23.72
CA TRP A 160 -6.86 -8.27 24.38
C TRP A 160 -7.41 -9.57 23.81
N PRO A 161 -6.78 -10.72 24.08
CA PRO A 161 -7.18 -11.99 23.48
C PRO A 161 -8.59 -12.39 23.92
N GLN A 162 -9.45 -12.62 22.95
CA GLN A 162 -10.77 -13.22 23.18
C GLN A 162 -10.64 -14.74 23.16
N LYS A 163 -10.28 -15.35 24.27
CA LYS A 163 -10.00 -16.78 24.41
C LYS A 163 -8.63 -17.19 23.82
N ARG A 164 -8.23 -18.44 24.07
CA ARG A 164 -6.95 -19.05 23.64
C ARG A 164 -6.63 -18.94 22.15
N LYS A 165 -7.59 -18.61 21.30
CA LYS A 165 -7.37 -18.48 19.86
C LYS A 165 -6.58 -17.24 19.43
N ASP A 166 -6.57 -16.23 20.27
CA ASP A 166 -5.96 -14.94 20.01
C ASP A 166 -4.73 -14.70 20.92
N GLU A 167 -4.23 -15.74 21.60
CA GLU A 167 -2.97 -15.67 22.35
C GLU A 167 -1.82 -15.36 21.38
N TRP A 168 -0.84 -14.59 21.83
CA TRP A 168 0.26 -14.11 20.99
C TRP A 168 1.01 -15.24 20.28
N GLU A 169 1.24 -16.37 20.98
CA GLU A 169 1.89 -17.53 20.40
C GLU A 169 1.13 -18.03 19.16
N VAL A 170 -0.19 -18.12 19.23
CA VAL A 170 -1.04 -18.60 18.13
C VAL A 170 -1.08 -17.59 16.98
N ILE A 171 -1.17 -16.29 17.28
CA ILE A 171 -1.19 -15.22 16.28
C ILE A 171 0.15 -15.12 15.59
N SER A 172 1.26 -15.18 16.35
CA SER A 172 2.61 -15.08 15.80
C SER A 172 2.97 -16.26 14.89
N GLU A 173 2.55 -17.48 15.25
CA GLU A 173 2.72 -18.65 14.36
C GLU A 173 1.96 -18.49 13.05
N LYS A 174 0.72 -18.01 13.10
CA LYS A 174 -0.07 -17.76 11.88
C LYS A 174 0.55 -16.66 11.02
N LEU A 175 1.00 -15.56 11.65
CA LEU A 175 1.67 -14.48 10.94
C LEU A 175 2.97 -14.97 10.29
N ALA A 176 3.79 -15.72 11.02
CA ALA A 176 5.01 -16.32 10.49
C ALA A 176 4.74 -17.28 9.32
N SER A 177 3.68 -18.09 9.42
CA SER A 177 3.25 -18.97 8.33
C SER A 177 2.83 -18.18 7.10
N ASN A 178 2.08 -17.09 7.27
CA ASN A 178 1.67 -16.23 6.16
C ASN A 178 2.86 -15.52 5.51
N ILE A 179 3.81 -15.03 6.30
CA ILE A 179 5.07 -14.44 5.79
C ILE A 179 5.82 -15.46 4.95
N SER A 180 5.98 -16.68 5.46
CA SER A 180 6.68 -17.75 4.76
C SER A 180 5.99 -18.15 3.44
N THR A 181 4.66 -18.17 3.42
CA THR A 181 3.86 -18.64 2.28
C THR A 181 3.71 -17.57 1.19
N TYR A 182 3.52 -16.31 1.59
CA TYR A 182 3.08 -15.26 0.65
C TYR A 182 4.14 -14.19 0.39
N TRP A 183 5.09 -13.98 1.27
CA TRP A 183 6.08 -12.90 1.10
C TRP A 183 7.48 -13.41 0.77
N ASN A 184 7.97 -14.41 1.49
CA ASN A 184 9.32 -14.91 1.25
C ASN A 184 9.54 -15.48 -0.16
N PRO A 185 8.57 -16.18 -0.79
CA PRO A 185 8.73 -16.68 -2.15
C PRO A 185 8.80 -15.57 -3.21
N PHE A 186 8.33 -14.37 -2.89
CA PHE A 186 8.27 -13.23 -3.80
C PHE A 186 9.30 -12.16 -3.41
N SER A 187 10.58 -12.52 -3.46
CA SER A 187 11.69 -11.61 -3.12
C SER A 187 11.80 -10.39 -4.04
N VAL A 188 11.16 -10.44 -5.20
CA VAL A 188 11.07 -9.32 -6.15
C VAL A 188 10.14 -8.20 -5.68
N PHE A 189 9.27 -8.47 -4.69
CA PHE A 189 8.41 -7.43 -4.12
C PHE A 189 9.19 -6.58 -3.13
N GLU A 190 9.15 -5.29 -3.36
CA GLU A 190 9.72 -4.32 -2.46
C GLU A 190 8.75 -4.03 -1.31
N LYS A 191 9.29 -3.98 -0.09
CA LYS A 191 8.53 -3.53 1.08
C LYS A 191 8.48 -2.02 1.09
N THR A 192 7.29 -1.46 1.28
CA THR A 192 7.06 -0.02 1.26
C THR A 192 6.29 0.43 2.50
N THR A 193 6.51 1.65 2.90
CA THR A 193 5.62 2.38 3.81
C THR A 193 4.35 2.82 3.07
N ILE A 194 3.35 3.33 3.80
CA ILE A 194 2.12 3.86 3.20
C ILE A 194 2.40 5.08 2.31
N THR A 195 3.31 5.97 2.71
CA THR A 195 3.70 7.15 1.92
C THR A 195 4.42 6.77 0.64
N GLU A 196 5.37 5.84 0.71
CA GLU A 196 6.07 5.34 -0.48
C GLU A 196 5.11 4.63 -1.43
N SER A 197 4.25 3.78 -0.89
CA SER A 197 3.20 3.10 -1.64
C SER A 197 2.26 4.09 -2.33
N ASP A 198 1.77 5.11 -1.62
CA ASP A 198 0.93 6.16 -2.19
C ASP A 198 1.65 6.93 -3.32
N THR A 199 2.92 7.23 -3.14
CA THR A 199 3.72 7.89 -4.18
C THR A 199 3.78 7.06 -5.45
N ARG A 200 4.00 5.74 -5.34
CA ARG A 200 4.00 4.81 -6.48
C ARG A 200 2.63 4.65 -7.12
N VAL A 201 1.58 4.55 -6.30
CA VAL A 201 0.19 4.48 -6.77
C VAL A 201 -0.18 5.72 -7.57
N ARG A 202 0.15 6.92 -7.07
CA ARG A 202 -0.08 8.20 -7.78
C ARG A 202 0.68 8.26 -9.10
N ARG A 203 1.94 7.83 -9.10
CA ARG A 203 2.74 7.74 -10.32
C ARG A 203 2.05 6.86 -11.34
N PHE A 204 1.72 5.63 -10.98
CA PHE A 204 1.03 4.69 -11.85
C PHE A 204 -0.31 5.23 -12.37
N LEU A 205 -1.13 5.85 -11.52
CA LEU A 205 -2.45 6.39 -11.90
C LEU A 205 -2.36 7.62 -12.80
N ASN A 206 -1.26 8.37 -12.74
CA ASN A 206 -1.04 9.56 -13.56
C ASN A 206 -0.33 9.26 -14.89
N GLU A 207 0.43 8.18 -14.95
CA GLU A 207 1.18 7.82 -16.14
C GLU A 207 0.28 7.18 -17.20
N SER A 208 0.53 7.51 -18.45
CA SER A 208 -0.08 6.85 -19.60
C SER A 208 1.01 6.29 -20.51
N VAL A 209 0.95 5.01 -20.78
CA VAL A 209 1.95 4.29 -21.56
C VAL A 209 1.42 3.99 -22.96
N THR A 210 2.20 4.35 -23.95
CA THR A 210 1.96 3.97 -25.34
C THR A 210 3.17 3.22 -25.89
N SER A 211 2.92 2.19 -26.70
CA SER A 211 3.98 1.44 -27.35
C SER A 211 3.67 1.23 -28.83
N ASP A 212 4.71 1.29 -29.65
CA ASP A 212 4.65 0.98 -31.09
C ASP A 212 5.76 -0.01 -31.43
N ARG A 213 5.41 -1.07 -32.15
CA ARG A 213 6.37 -2.08 -32.58
C ARG A 213 6.63 -1.97 -34.06
N LYS A 214 7.90 -1.84 -34.47
CA LYS A 214 8.37 -1.87 -35.85
C LYS A 214 9.48 -2.91 -35.97
N ALA A 215 9.16 -4.00 -36.64
CA ALA A 215 10.06 -5.14 -36.86
C ALA A 215 10.56 -5.68 -35.48
N ASP A 216 11.86 -5.55 -35.23
CA ASP A 216 12.56 -5.97 -34.04
C ASP A 216 12.60 -4.92 -32.91
N GLN A 217 12.04 -3.74 -33.14
CA GLN A 217 12.06 -2.65 -32.16
C GLN A 217 10.69 -2.34 -31.58
N ILE A 218 10.66 -2.16 -30.26
CA ILE A 218 9.50 -1.65 -29.52
C ILE A 218 9.87 -0.27 -28.97
N SER A 219 9.19 0.76 -29.46
CA SER A 219 9.29 2.12 -28.92
C SER A 219 8.24 2.30 -27.83
N ILE A 220 8.65 2.74 -26.66
CA ILE A 220 7.78 2.97 -25.51
C ILE A 220 7.81 4.45 -25.17
N LYS A 221 6.63 5.06 -24.98
CA LYS A 221 6.48 6.44 -24.53
C LYS A 221 5.59 6.46 -23.27
N VAL A 222 6.07 7.12 -22.23
CA VAL A 222 5.35 7.35 -20.98
C VAL A 222 5.02 8.84 -20.87
N GLU A 223 3.73 9.17 -20.82
CA GLU A 223 3.26 10.53 -20.55
C GLU A 223 3.18 10.74 -19.04
N ASN A 224 3.42 11.96 -18.59
CA ASN A 224 3.54 12.33 -17.16
C ASN A 224 4.63 11.53 -16.41
N PHE A 225 5.66 11.11 -17.12
CA PHE A 225 6.80 10.40 -16.55
C PHE A 225 7.44 11.20 -15.43
N ASN A 226 7.67 10.52 -14.29
CA ASN A 226 8.31 11.11 -13.12
C ASN A 226 9.35 10.13 -12.55
N GLU A 227 10.62 10.49 -12.64
CA GLU A 227 11.80 9.74 -12.17
C GLU A 227 12.04 8.41 -12.88
N ASP A 228 11.12 7.43 -12.77
CA ASP A 228 11.22 6.10 -13.38
C ASP A 228 9.84 5.49 -13.64
N ALA A 229 9.79 4.48 -14.50
CA ALA A 229 8.59 3.68 -14.73
C ALA A 229 8.94 2.19 -14.84
N TRP A 230 8.11 1.34 -14.25
CA TRP A 230 8.28 -0.10 -14.26
C TRP A 230 7.14 -0.76 -15.03
N MET A 231 7.47 -1.70 -15.89
CA MET A 231 6.46 -2.41 -16.69
C MET A 231 6.92 -3.81 -17.06
N MET A 232 5.95 -4.68 -17.30
CA MET A 232 6.22 -6.03 -17.76
C MET A 232 6.07 -6.10 -19.28
N LEU A 233 7.07 -6.67 -19.95
CA LEU A 233 7.03 -6.96 -21.38
C LEU A 233 6.96 -8.49 -21.59
N ARG A 234 5.93 -8.95 -22.30
CA ARG A 234 5.87 -10.32 -22.83
C ARG A 234 6.29 -10.34 -24.28
N THR A 235 7.27 -11.16 -24.61
CA THR A 235 7.92 -11.18 -25.93
C THR A 235 7.49 -12.33 -26.83
N HIS A 236 6.66 -13.27 -26.30
CA HIS A 236 6.18 -14.42 -27.06
C HIS A 236 7.32 -15.27 -27.69
N GLY A 237 8.39 -15.47 -26.93
CA GLY A 237 9.54 -16.29 -27.32
C GLY A 237 10.71 -15.54 -27.93
N GLU A 238 10.61 -14.24 -28.12
CA GLU A 238 11.77 -13.43 -28.52
C GLU A 238 12.58 -13.01 -27.30
N LYS A 239 13.85 -12.72 -27.48
CA LYS A 239 14.74 -12.25 -26.41
C LYS A 239 15.04 -10.77 -26.58
N ILE A 240 15.16 -10.04 -25.46
CA ILE A 240 15.66 -8.68 -25.49
C ILE A 240 17.17 -8.72 -25.79
N GLU A 241 17.57 -8.05 -26.87
CA GLU A 241 18.97 -7.89 -27.25
C GLU A 241 19.58 -6.63 -26.61
N SER A 242 18.84 -5.54 -26.62
CA SER A 242 19.28 -4.27 -26.04
C SER A 242 18.10 -3.40 -25.65
N MET A 243 18.34 -2.43 -24.76
CA MET A 243 17.40 -1.41 -24.39
C MET A 243 18.10 -0.06 -24.28
N LYS A 244 17.45 0.99 -24.81
CA LYS A 244 17.86 2.39 -24.61
C LYS A 244 16.98 3.05 -23.57
N ASN A 245 17.57 3.88 -22.72
CA ASN A 245 16.90 4.65 -21.67
C ASN A 245 16.20 3.77 -20.64
N GLY A 246 16.85 2.68 -20.23
CA GLY A 246 16.38 1.80 -19.20
C GLY A 246 17.21 0.52 -19.10
N SER A 247 16.74 -0.38 -18.25
CA SER A 247 17.29 -1.72 -18.05
C SER A 247 16.18 -2.75 -18.06
N TRP A 248 16.54 -4.03 -18.12
CA TRP A 248 15.59 -5.11 -18.06
C TRP A 248 16.13 -6.27 -17.23
N GLU A 249 15.21 -7.02 -16.66
CA GLU A 249 15.47 -8.27 -15.97
C GLU A 249 14.55 -9.36 -16.52
N LYS A 250 15.09 -10.54 -16.77
CA LYS A 250 14.30 -11.69 -17.21
C LYS A 250 13.59 -12.31 -16.01
N ILE A 251 12.26 -12.38 -16.04
CA ILE A 251 11.45 -13.02 -14.99
C ILE A 251 11.11 -14.46 -15.37
N GLU A 252 10.67 -14.67 -16.60
CA GLU A 252 10.28 -15.97 -17.18
C GLU A 252 10.80 -16.08 -18.61
N ASP A 253 10.55 -17.19 -19.27
CA ASP A 253 11.09 -17.43 -20.62
C ASP A 253 10.64 -16.41 -21.65
N ASP A 254 9.45 -15.85 -21.51
CA ASP A 254 8.88 -14.85 -22.41
C ASP A 254 8.48 -13.55 -21.70
N ALA A 255 8.88 -13.37 -20.44
CA ALA A 255 8.53 -12.23 -19.62
C ALA A 255 9.76 -11.51 -19.06
N TYR A 256 9.76 -10.20 -19.20
CA TYR A 256 10.82 -9.30 -18.74
C TYR A 256 10.23 -8.16 -17.94
N LEU A 257 10.87 -7.82 -16.82
CA LEU A 257 10.62 -6.58 -16.10
C LEU A 257 11.49 -5.49 -16.72
N LEU A 258 10.86 -4.43 -17.20
CA LEU A 258 11.54 -3.24 -17.72
C LEU A 258 11.56 -2.14 -16.68
N HIS A 259 12.69 -1.49 -16.54
CA HIS A 259 12.85 -0.28 -15.74
C HIS A 259 13.25 0.86 -16.67
N LEU A 260 12.36 1.80 -16.90
CA LEU A 260 12.58 2.98 -17.73
C LEU A 260 13.14 4.12 -16.87
N THR A 261 14.20 4.75 -17.35
CA THR A 261 14.83 5.93 -16.72
C THR A 261 14.57 7.22 -17.49
N SER A 262 13.67 7.16 -18.48
CA SER A 262 13.26 8.30 -19.32
C SER A 262 11.84 8.09 -19.84
N SER A 263 11.15 9.17 -20.17
CA SER A 263 9.82 9.16 -20.77
C SER A 263 9.75 8.45 -22.14
N GLN A 264 10.90 8.13 -22.73
CA GLN A 264 10.98 7.39 -24.00
C GLN A 264 12.06 6.32 -23.88
N ALA A 265 11.71 5.09 -24.21
CA ALA A 265 12.62 3.97 -24.25
C ALA A 265 12.45 3.18 -25.56
N THR A 266 13.49 2.45 -25.94
CA THR A 266 13.43 1.55 -27.10
C THR A 266 14.02 0.21 -26.69
N VAL A 267 13.25 -0.86 -26.90
CA VAL A 267 13.66 -2.24 -26.70
C VAL A 267 13.91 -2.86 -28.07
N THR A 268 15.09 -3.45 -28.27
CA THR A 268 15.41 -4.23 -29.47
C THR A 268 15.30 -5.71 -29.13
N LEU A 269 14.54 -6.43 -29.92
CA LEU A 269 14.31 -7.85 -29.77
C LEU A 269 15.16 -8.64 -30.77
N LYS A 270 15.54 -9.85 -30.39
CA LYS A 270 16.16 -10.81 -31.29
C LYS A 270 15.28 -12.05 -31.39
N SER A 271 14.87 -12.39 -32.61
CA SER A 271 14.17 -13.63 -32.88
C SER A 271 15.12 -14.80 -32.74
N ASP A 272 14.76 -15.79 -31.92
CA ASP A 272 15.43 -17.10 -31.89
C ASP A 272 14.99 -17.91 -33.15
N THR A 273 15.37 -17.44 -34.31
CA THR A 273 15.03 -18.11 -35.60
C THR A 273 15.66 -19.48 -35.76
N GLU A 274 16.57 -19.86 -34.88
CA GLU A 274 17.23 -21.20 -34.95
C GLU A 274 16.35 -22.37 -34.47
N LEU A 275 15.25 -22.12 -33.75
CA LEU A 275 14.41 -23.17 -33.20
C LEU A 275 13.37 -23.76 -34.18
N TYR A 276 13.08 -23.11 -35.27
CA TYR A 276 12.03 -23.57 -36.21
C TYR A 276 12.54 -24.34 -37.42
N TYR A 277 13.84 -24.34 -37.72
CA TYR A 277 14.40 -25.03 -38.87
C TYR A 277 15.23 -26.29 -38.56
N SER A 278 15.41 -26.66 -37.31
CA SER A 278 16.19 -27.86 -36.95
C SER A 278 15.38 -29.17 -36.81
N LYS A 279 14.09 -29.15 -37.19
CA LYS A 279 13.23 -30.34 -37.25
C LYS A 279 12.66 -30.52 -38.67
N LYS A 280 13.52 -30.84 -39.61
CA LYS A 280 13.15 -31.56 -40.82
C LYS A 280 14.07 -32.75 -40.99
#